data_39bd374f8b4a8679889f67a942e812ef
#
_entry.id   39bd374f8b4a8679889f67a942e812ef
#
_cell.length_a   1.000
_cell.length_b   1.000
_cell.length_c   1.000
_cell.angle_alpha   90.00
_cell.angle_beta   90.00
_cell.angle_gamma   90.00
#
_symmetry.space_group_name_H-M   'P 1'
#
loop_
_entity.id
_entity.type
_entity.pdbx_description
1 polymer ?
#
loop_
_entity_poly.entity_id
_entity_poly.type
_entity_poly.pdbx_seq_one_letter_code
_entity_poly.pdbx_strand_id
1 'polypeptide(L)'
;THDYPVIDLTSGDLGGLLAWVHYFMHDSFDKINPEISRRLRYELQTRILDPYVNNDSFWWMGRNYNGRMLNNWNPWCNSNALMCFMLLENDRDKLAQGVYLTMESVDKFLNYIKADGACEEGPSYWGHAAGKTLDYLELLSSITGGKVNIFAEPMIRNMGEYISRSYIGKGWVVNFADASAHGEGNAYLIYRFGKAVDSDELKGFAALMRKLPSLPYNGRDIFRTLASIAIDKELQQAVPIHESRPFTWYPETEFCYLSTKNGVFLAAKGGYNDESHNHNDAGTCSVWMDQTPVLIDAGVGTYTRQTFSSERYSIWTMQRDYHNLPMINGVSEKKKKN
;
A
#
# COMPACT_ATOMS: atom_id res chain seq x y z
N THR A 1 -18.00 16.58 12.72
CA THR A 1 -19.11 15.93 12.00
C THR A 1 -19.30 16.65 10.69
N HIS A 2 -19.36 15.90 9.59
CA HIS A 2 -19.63 16.45 8.26
C HIS A 2 -21.14 16.40 8.02
N ASP A 3 -21.68 17.40 7.31
CA ASP A 3 -23.10 17.44 6.94
C ASP A 3 -23.47 16.49 5.80
N TYR A 4 -22.48 15.80 5.24
CA TYR A 4 -22.62 14.83 4.17
C TYR A 4 -21.73 13.59 4.44
N PRO A 5 -22.08 12.41 3.89
CA PRO A 5 -21.25 11.22 4.02
C PRO A 5 -19.87 11.42 3.42
N VAL A 6 -18.83 11.04 4.16
CA VAL A 6 -17.44 11.07 3.75
C VAL A 6 -16.90 9.66 3.69
N ILE A 7 -16.24 9.32 2.57
CA ILE A 7 -15.49 8.07 2.44
C ILE A 7 -14.02 8.37 2.72
N ASP A 8 -13.54 7.88 3.85
CA ASP A 8 -12.15 7.88 4.28
C ASP A 8 -11.66 6.44 4.50
N LEU A 9 -10.43 6.26 4.96
CA LEU A 9 -9.85 4.94 5.23
C LEU A 9 -10.71 4.12 6.21
N THR A 10 -11.17 4.75 7.29
CA THR A 10 -11.93 4.05 8.35
C THR A 10 -13.34 3.69 7.88
N SER A 11 -14.04 4.62 7.25
CA SER A 11 -15.39 4.36 6.71
C SER A 11 -15.35 3.38 5.53
N GLY A 12 -14.29 3.42 4.71
CA GLY A 12 -14.05 2.45 3.65
C GLY A 12 -13.85 1.03 4.20
N ASP A 13 -12.92 0.86 5.16
CA ASP A 13 -12.67 -0.44 5.80
C ASP A 13 -13.92 -1.00 6.49
N LEU A 14 -14.65 -0.14 7.21
CA LEU A 14 -15.90 -0.55 7.84
C LEU A 14 -16.95 -0.93 6.80
N GLY A 15 -17.06 -0.15 5.71
CA GLY A 15 -17.96 -0.44 4.60
C GLY A 15 -17.67 -1.81 3.97
N GLY A 16 -16.39 -2.08 3.63
CA GLY A 16 -15.98 -3.37 3.09
C GLY A 16 -16.25 -4.53 4.05
N LEU A 17 -15.92 -4.38 5.34
CA LEU A 17 -16.23 -5.37 6.37
C LEU A 17 -17.72 -5.66 6.45
N LEU A 18 -18.54 -4.61 6.56
CA LEU A 18 -20.00 -4.76 6.71
C LEU A 18 -20.66 -5.30 5.44
N ALA A 19 -20.12 -5.02 4.26
CA ALA A 19 -20.60 -5.65 3.01
C ALA A 19 -20.39 -7.18 3.04
N TRP A 20 -19.22 -7.66 3.50
CA TRP A 20 -18.99 -9.09 3.70
C TRP A 20 -19.86 -9.67 4.80
N VAL A 21 -20.08 -8.97 5.91
CA VAL A 21 -21.00 -9.41 6.98
C VAL A 21 -22.41 -9.56 6.42
N HIS A 22 -22.88 -8.59 5.64
CA HIS A 22 -24.19 -8.72 4.97
C HIS A 22 -24.21 -9.92 4.04
N TYR A 23 -23.20 -10.10 3.20
CA TYR A 23 -23.13 -11.20 2.26
C TYR A 23 -23.22 -12.58 2.92
N PHE A 24 -22.49 -12.79 4.02
CA PHE A 24 -22.47 -14.08 4.71
C PHE A 24 -23.62 -14.29 5.69
N MET A 25 -24.18 -13.22 6.26
CA MET A 25 -25.04 -13.33 7.43
C MET A 25 -26.48 -12.86 7.21
N HIS A 26 -26.83 -12.30 6.03
CA HIS A 26 -28.17 -11.72 5.82
C HIS A 26 -29.29 -12.72 6.11
N ASP A 27 -29.19 -13.98 5.64
CA ASP A 27 -30.20 -15.02 5.92
C ASP A 27 -30.35 -15.35 7.42
N SER A 28 -29.23 -15.26 8.16
CA SER A 28 -29.23 -15.48 9.62
C SER A 28 -29.83 -14.29 10.36
N PHE A 29 -29.54 -13.08 9.90
CA PHE A 29 -30.14 -11.87 10.44
C PHE A 29 -31.64 -11.82 10.19
N ASP A 30 -32.10 -12.19 9.01
CA ASP A 30 -33.51 -12.19 8.62
C ASP A 30 -34.33 -13.18 9.45
N LYS A 31 -33.73 -14.29 9.88
CA LYS A 31 -34.38 -15.24 10.84
C LYS A 31 -34.59 -14.62 12.23
N ILE A 32 -33.76 -13.66 12.61
CA ILE A 32 -33.87 -12.95 13.90
C ILE A 32 -34.82 -11.76 13.73
N ASN A 33 -34.49 -10.88 12.80
CA ASN A 33 -35.30 -9.72 12.42
C ASN A 33 -34.81 -9.18 11.06
N PRO A 34 -35.66 -9.17 10.03
CA PRO A 34 -35.30 -8.67 8.68
C PRO A 34 -34.83 -7.21 8.66
N GLU A 35 -35.19 -6.41 9.69
CA GLU A 35 -34.73 -5.03 9.80
C GLU A 35 -33.21 -4.91 9.99
N ILE A 36 -32.53 -5.96 10.47
CA ILE A 36 -31.07 -5.96 10.66
C ILE A 36 -30.38 -5.87 9.30
N SER A 37 -30.65 -6.80 8.38
CA SER A 37 -30.06 -6.79 7.03
C SER A 37 -30.53 -5.61 6.19
N ARG A 38 -31.84 -5.25 6.30
CA ARG A 38 -32.36 -4.07 5.60
C ARG A 38 -31.65 -2.79 6.02
N ARG A 39 -31.46 -2.58 7.33
CA ARG A 39 -30.78 -1.40 7.86
C ARG A 39 -29.31 -1.39 7.47
N LEU A 40 -28.63 -2.54 7.56
CA LEU A 40 -27.23 -2.66 7.16
C LEU A 40 -27.04 -2.32 5.69
N ARG A 41 -27.88 -2.86 4.80
CA ARG A 41 -27.85 -2.53 3.38
C ARG A 41 -28.12 -1.05 3.12
N TYR A 42 -29.13 -0.46 3.80
CA TYR A 42 -29.46 0.96 3.68
C TYR A 42 -28.29 1.85 4.08
N GLU A 43 -27.60 1.56 5.20
CA GLU A 43 -26.45 2.35 5.64
C GLU A 43 -25.29 2.27 4.64
N LEU A 44 -25.01 1.08 4.10
CA LEU A 44 -23.96 0.91 3.10
C LEU A 44 -24.31 1.61 1.78
N GLN A 45 -25.58 1.54 1.35
CA GLN A 45 -26.03 2.27 0.17
C GLN A 45 -25.83 3.77 0.34
N THR A 46 -26.36 4.33 1.44
CA THR A 46 -26.37 5.80 1.65
C THR A 46 -25.05 6.40 2.07
N ARG A 47 -24.14 5.59 2.65
CA ARG A 47 -22.84 6.08 3.16
C ARG A 47 -21.64 5.74 2.29
N ILE A 48 -21.75 4.74 1.43
CA ILE A 48 -20.65 4.28 0.56
C ILE A 48 -21.05 4.37 -0.91
N LEU A 49 -22.08 3.62 -1.35
CA LEU A 49 -22.36 3.48 -2.78
C LEU A 49 -22.84 4.77 -3.41
N ASP A 50 -23.88 5.39 -2.83
CA ASP A 50 -24.44 6.66 -3.36
C ASP A 50 -23.43 7.82 -3.31
N PRO A 51 -22.70 8.06 -2.19
CA PRO A 51 -21.67 9.09 -2.15
C PRO A 51 -20.51 8.82 -3.12
N TYR A 52 -20.13 7.56 -3.32
CA TYR A 52 -19.07 7.22 -4.27
C TYR A 52 -19.45 7.60 -5.71
N VAL A 53 -20.68 7.36 -6.12
CA VAL A 53 -21.17 7.68 -7.47
C VAL A 53 -21.42 9.18 -7.64
N ASN A 54 -22.03 9.81 -6.64
CA ASN A 54 -22.57 11.16 -6.75
C ASN A 54 -21.62 12.28 -6.30
N ASN A 55 -20.49 11.94 -5.66
CA ASN A 55 -19.53 12.92 -5.16
C ASN A 55 -18.15 12.68 -5.78
N ASP A 56 -17.68 13.66 -6.53
CA ASP A 56 -16.35 13.68 -7.17
C ASP A 56 -15.31 14.49 -6.40
N SER A 57 -15.70 15.05 -5.25
CA SER A 57 -14.84 15.94 -4.45
C SER A 57 -13.90 15.20 -3.49
N PHE A 58 -14.00 13.86 -3.35
CA PHE A 58 -13.04 13.10 -2.57
C PHE A 58 -11.66 13.18 -3.21
N TRP A 59 -10.74 13.86 -2.57
CA TRP A 59 -9.42 14.16 -3.11
C TRP A 59 -8.66 12.92 -3.56
N TRP A 60 -8.80 11.82 -2.83
CA TRP A 60 -8.12 10.55 -3.12
C TRP A 60 -8.64 9.85 -4.40
N MET A 61 -9.82 10.19 -4.90
CA MET A 61 -10.33 9.66 -6.17
C MET A 61 -9.54 10.17 -7.37
N GLY A 62 -8.92 11.34 -7.28
CA GLY A 62 -8.20 11.95 -8.40
C GLY A 62 -9.08 12.39 -9.57
N ARG A 63 -10.42 12.40 -9.44
CA ARG A 63 -11.34 12.78 -10.53
C ARG A 63 -11.21 14.25 -10.89
N ASN A 64 -11.14 15.13 -9.89
CA ASN A 64 -10.83 16.54 -10.04
C ASN A 64 -9.32 16.78 -9.91
N TYR A 65 -8.54 15.97 -10.62
CA TYR A 65 -7.10 15.94 -10.55
C TYR A 65 -6.48 17.22 -11.11
N ASN A 66 -5.99 18.06 -10.22
CA ASN A 66 -5.28 19.30 -10.53
C ASN A 66 -3.76 19.15 -10.33
N GLY A 67 -3.19 17.99 -10.67
CA GLY A 67 -1.79 17.69 -10.44
C GLY A 67 -1.43 17.43 -8.96
N ARG A 68 -2.44 17.21 -8.09
CA ARG A 68 -2.19 16.85 -6.68
C ARG A 68 -1.63 15.45 -6.58
N MET A 69 -0.72 15.27 -5.64
CA MET A 69 -0.21 13.96 -5.25
C MET A 69 -1.36 13.02 -4.87
N LEU A 70 -1.38 11.83 -5.49
CA LEU A 70 -2.21 10.71 -5.07
C LEU A 70 -1.35 9.74 -4.27
N ASN A 71 -1.88 9.22 -3.18
CA ASN A 71 -1.16 8.29 -2.31
C ASN A 71 -1.97 7.01 -2.08
N ASN A 72 -1.55 6.20 -1.10
CA ASN A 72 -2.17 4.93 -0.73
C ASN A 72 -3.68 4.99 -0.43
N TRP A 73 -4.24 6.17 -0.12
CA TRP A 73 -5.68 6.32 0.06
C TRP A 73 -6.48 5.94 -1.18
N ASN A 74 -5.93 6.20 -2.37
CA ASN A 74 -6.62 5.89 -3.62
C ASN A 74 -6.92 4.38 -3.76
N PRO A 75 -5.93 3.46 -3.84
CA PRO A 75 -6.22 2.04 -3.97
C PRO A 75 -6.93 1.48 -2.73
N TRP A 76 -6.68 2.05 -1.54
CA TRP A 76 -7.31 1.60 -0.30
C TRP A 76 -8.82 1.86 -0.30
N CYS A 77 -9.25 3.09 -0.53
CA CYS A 77 -10.68 3.42 -0.59
C CYS A 77 -11.38 2.77 -1.79
N ASN A 78 -10.70 2.70 -2.94
CA ASN A 78 -11.26 2.08 -4.15
C ASN A 78 -11.44 0.56 -4.01
N SER A 79 -10.53 -0.17 -3.38
CA SER A 79 -10.70 -1.60 -3.13
C SER A 79 -11.92 -1.87 -2.24
N ASN A 80 -12.13 -1.06 -1.20
CA ASN A 80 -13.27 -1.17 -0.32
C ASN A 80 -14.59 -0.79 -1.02
N ALA A 81 -14.59 0.29 -1.82
CA ALA A 81 -15.76 0.69 -2.60
C ALA A 81 -16.14 -0.39 -3.62
N LEU A 82 -15.16 -0.95 -4.34
CA LEU A 82 -15.39 -2.04 -5.29
C LEU A 82 -15.99 -3.28 -4.60
N MET A 83 -15.50 -3.67 -3.42
CA MET A 83 -16.10 -4.73 -2.62
C MET A 83 -17.58 -4.45 -2.29
N CYS A 84 -17.89 -3.23 -1.88
CA CYS A 84 -19.28 -2.84 -1.60
C CYS A 84 -20.15 -2.95 -2.84
N PHE A 85 -19.71 -2.48 -4.00
CA PHE A 85 -20.44 -2.62 -5.26
C PHE A 85 -20.66 -4.10 -5.61
N MET A 86 -19.61 -4.91 -5.56
CA MET A 86 -19.67 -6.34 -5.91
C MET A 86 -20.62 -7.14 -5.02
N LEU A 87 -20.70 -6.81 -3.75
CA LEU A 87 -21.46 -7.60 -2.77
C LEU A 87 -22.90 -7.11 -2.55
N LEU A 88 -23.19 -5.86 -2.91
CA LEU A 88 -24.47 -5.23 -2.59
C LEU A 88 -25.27 -4.76 -3.80
N GLU A 89 -24.63 -4.36 -4.91
CA GLU A 89 -25.36 -3.80 -6.03
C GLU A 89 -25.92 -4.91 -6.94
N ASN A 90 -27.24 -4.95 -7.07
CA ASN A 90 -27.95 -5.93 -7.89
C ASN A 90 -28.36 -5.40 -9.27
N ASP A 91 -28.41 -4.06 -9.41
CA ASP A 91 -28.66 -3.43 -10.70
C ASP A 91 -27.38 -3.47 -11.53
N ARG A 92 -27.45 -4.12 -12.70
CA ARG A 92 -26.27 -4.35 -13.55
C ARG A 92 -25.66 -3.04 -14.09
N ASP A 93 -26.49 -2.06 -14.39
CA ASP A 93 -26.02 -0.79 -14.94
C ASP A 93 -25.36 0.05 -13.87
N LYS A 94 -25.90 0.07 -12.65
CA LYS A 94 -25.29 0.72 -11.48
C LYS A 94 -23.99 0.03 -11.06
N LEU A 95 -23.98 -1.30 -11.07
CA LEU A 95 -22.77 -2.09 -10.81
C LEU A 95 -21.68 -1.76 -11.83
N ALA A 96 -22.01 -1.77 -13.11
CA ALA A 96 -21.07 -1.43 -14.18
C ALA A 96 -20.55 0.00 -14.04
N GLN A 97 -21.42 0.95 -13.71
CA GLN A 97 -21.04 2.35 -13.41
C GLN A 97 -20.08 2.42 -12.23
N GLY A 98 -20.40 1.76 -11.11
CA GLY A 98 -19.55 1.74 -9.92
C GLY A 98 -18.17 1.15 -10.22
N VAL A 99 -18.11 0.00 -10.91
CA VAL A 99 -16.85 -0.62 -11.35
C VAL A 99 -16.04 0.32 -12.23
N TYR A 100 -16.68 0.94 -13.25
CA TYR A 100 -16.02 1.88 -14.16
C TYR A 100 -15.42 3.08 -13.42
N LEU A 101 -16.17 3.65 -12.49
CA LEU A 101 -15.70 4.80 -11.71
C LEU A 101 -14.53 4.46 -10.77
N THR A 102 -14.50 3.22 -10.24
CA THR A 102 -13.33 2.75 -9.48
C THR A 102 -12.11 2.56 -10.39
N MET A 103 -12.30 2.05 -11.61
CA MET A 103 -11.22 1.93 -12.60
C MET A 103 -10.64 3.29 -12.98
N GLU A 104 -11.50 4.26 -13.29
CA GLU A 104 -11.07 5.63 -13.60
C GLU A 104 -10.24 6.24 -12.47
N SER A 105 -10.67 6.03 -11.21
CA SER A 105 -9.96 6.55 -10.04
C SER A 105 -8.61 5.86 -9.84
N VAL A 106 -8.55 4.52 -9.90
CA VAL A 106 -7.30 3.77 -9.71
C VAL A 106 -6.32 4.00 -10.87
N ASP A 107 -6.81 4.20 -12.08
CA ASP A 107 -5.97 4.56 -13.23
C ASP A 107 -5.19 5.87 -12.97
N LYS A 108 -5.80 6.86 -12.29
CA LYS A 108 -5.08 8.08 -11.88
C LYS A 108 -3.92 7.78 -10.92
N PHE A 109 -4.11 6.85 -9.99
CA PHE A 109 -3.06 6.43 -9.07
C PHE A 109 -1.95 5.65 -9.81
N LEU A 110 -2.31 4.71 -10.68
CA LEU A 110 -1.34 3.96 -11.47
C LEU A 110 -0.52 4.87 -12.40
N ASN A 111 -1.14 5.90 -12.96
CA ASN A 111 -0.42 6.90 -13.78
C ASN A 111 0.43 7.88 -12.93
N TYR A 112 0.14 8.01 -11.64
CA TYR A 112 0.95 8.81 -10.72
C TYR A 112 2.20 8.05 -10.25
N ILE A 113 2.04 6.75 -9.96
CA ILE A 113 3.17 5.89 -9.54
C ILE A 113 4.16 5.78 -10.70
N LYS A 114 5.43 5.79 -10.34
CA LYS A 114 6.53 5.62 -11.29
C LYS A 114 6.60 4.18 -11.81
N ALA A 115 7.00 4.02 -13.07
CA ALA A 115 7.04 2.70 -13.72
C ALA A 115 8.06 1.74 -13.10
N ASP A 116 9.04 2.26 -12.36
CA ASP A 116 10.00 1.46 -11.60
C ASP A 116 9.39 0.75 -10.39
N GLY A 117 8.20 1.16 -9.95
CA GLY A 117 7.41 0.50 -8.93
C GLY A 117 7.92 0.66 -7.50
N ALA A 118 8.91 1.50 -7.26
CA ALA A 118 9.36 1.77 -5.90
C ALA A 118 8.26 2.48 -5.09
N CYS A 119 8.18 2.17 -3.80
CA CYS A 119 7.27 2.85 -2.89
C CYS A 119 7.97 4.07 -2.28
N GLU A 120 7.62 5.28 -2.74
CA GLU A 120 8.19 6.54 -2.23
C GLU A 120 8.04 6.69 -0.71
N GLU A 121 6.93 6.15 -0.16
CA GLU A 121 6.61 6.20 1.26
C GLU A 121 7.39 5.15 2.09
N GLY A 122 8.20 4.32 1.42
CA GLY A 122 8.99 3.26 2.04
C GLY A 122 8.23 1.94 2.26
N PRO A 123 8.94 0.87 2.71
CA PRO A 123 8.40 -0.48 2.82
C PRO A 123 7.27 -0.62 3.85
N SER A 124 7.20 0.26 4.87
CA SER A 124 6.11 0.24 5.85
C SER A 124 4.75 0.53 5.22
N TYR A 125 4.71 1.35 4.17
CA TYR A 125 3.49 1.71 3.45
C TYR A 125 3.19 0.80 2.26
N TRP A 126 4.11 -0.08 1.88
CA TRP A 126 3.93 -0.97 0.74
C TRP A 126 2.63 -1.77 0.79
N GLY A 127 2.27 -2.31 1.95
CA GLY A 127 1.04 -3.07 2.14
C GLY A 127 -0.24 -2.24 1.97
N HIS A 128 -0.15 -0.92 2.13
CA HIS A 128 -1.25 0.03 1.98
C HIS A 128 -1.31 0.65 0.58
N ALA A 129 -0.20 0.74 -0.12
CA ALA A 129 -0.12 1.21 -1.50
C ALA A 129 -0.19 0.03 -2.48
N ALA A 130 0.94 -0.64 -2.74
CA ALA A 130 1.03 -1.76 -3.66
C ALA A 130 0.11 -2.94 -3.26
N GLY A 131 0.04 -3.25 -1.95
CA GLY A 131 -0.82 -4.32 -1.45
C GLY A 131 -2.31 -4.04 -1.64
N LYS A 132 -2.77 -2.79 -1.47
CA LYS A 132 -4.18 -2.41 -1.75
C LYS A 132 -4.45 -2.33 -3.25
N THR A 133 -3.46 -2.01 -4.05
CA THR A 133 -3.56 -2.12 -5.51
C THR A 133 -3.76 -3.58 -5.94
N LEU A 134 -3.01 -4.53 -5.34
CA LEU A 134 -3.24 -5.95 -5.57
C LEU A 134 -4.68 -6.35 -5.21
N ASP A 135 -5.15 -6.00 -4.00
CA ASP A 135 -6.51 -6.33 -3.56
C ASP A 135 -7.55 -5.79 -4.57
N TYR A 136 -7.37 -4.56 -5.03
CA TYR A 136 -8.24 -3.95 -6.04
C TYR A 136 -8.20 -4.70 -7.37
N LEU A 137 -7.02 -5.03 -7.89
CA LEU A 137 -6.86 -5.72 -9.17
C LEU A 137 -7.38 -7.16 -9.14
N GLU A 138 -7.25 -7.88 -8.02
CA GLU A 138 -7.86 -9.20 -7.86
C GLU A 138 -9.39 -9.12 -7.87
N LEU A 139 -9.98 -8.15 -7.16
CA LEU A 139 -11.42 -7.90 -7.18
C LEU A 139 -11.91 -7.52 -8.58
N LEU A 140 -11.19 -6.62 -9.27
CA LEU A 140 -11.53 -6.18 -10.62
C LEU A 140 -11.45 -7.34 -11.62
N SER A 141 -10.40 -8.14 -11.55
CA SER A 141 -10.27 -9.34 -12.39
C SER A 141 -11.41 -10.33 -12.12
N SER A 142 -11.78 -10.53 -10.86
CA SER A 142 -12.89 -11.39 -10.46
C SER A 142 -14.22 -10.91 -11.02
N ILE A 143 -14.60 -9.65 -10.81
CA ILE A 143 -15.91 -9.12 -11.27
C ILE A 143 -16.02 -9.08 -12.80
N THR A 144 -14.91 -8.92 -13.50
CA THR A 144 -14.87 -8.89 -14.96
C THR A 144 -14.66 -10.26 -15.60
N GLY A 145 -14.60 -11.35 -14.80
CA GLY A 145 -14.31 -12.69 -15.29
C GLY A 145 -12.96 -12.78 -16.01
N GLY A 146 -11.96 -12.07 -15.51
CA GLY A 146 -10.60 -12.02 -16.07
C GLY A 146 -10.43 -11.14 -17.31
N LYS A 147 -11.48 -10.44 -17.78
CA LYS A 147 -11.39 -9.59 -18.97
C LYS A 147 -10.56 -8.32 -18.74
N VAL A 148 -10.59 -7.80 -17.53
CA VAL A 148 -9.69 -6.71 -17.11
C VAL A 148 -8.65 -7.29 -16.17
N ASN A 149 -7.44 -7.44 -16.69
CA ASN A 149 -6.31 -8.01 -15.98
C ASN A 149 -5.02 -7.34 -16.48
N ILE A 150 -4.29 -6.70 -15.58
CA ILE A 150 -3.03 -6.01 -15.86
C ILE A 150 -1.84 -6.57 -15.04
N PHE A 151 -1.97 -7.77 -14.47
CA PHE A 151 -0.89 -8.37 -13.67
C PHE A 151 0.37 -8.67 -14.48
N ALA A 152 0.27 -8.78 -15.80
CA ALA A 152 1.42 -8.95 -16.70
C ALA A 152 2.23 -7.66 -16.93
N GLU A 153 1.71 -6.50 -16.55
CA GLU A 153 2.40 -5.23 -16.73
C GLU A 153 3.66 -5.17 -15.85
N PRO A 154 4.82 -4.79 -16.43
CA PRO A 154 6.09 -4.73 -15.68
C PRO A 154 6.02 -3.85 -14.44
N MET A 155 5.28 -2.73 -14.49
CA MET A 155 5.09 -1.83 -13.37
C MET A 155 4.43 -2.55 -12.17
N ILE A 156 3.39 -3.37 -12.40
CA ILE A 156 2.72 -4.11 -11.33
C ILE A 156 3.66 -5.12 -10.68
N ARG A 157 4.47 -5.83 -11.48
CA ARG A 157 5.52 -6.71 -10.97
C ARG A 157 6.54 -5.93 -10.13
N ASN A 158 7.03 -4.80 -10.62
CA ASN A 158 8.00 -3.95 -9.91
C ASN A 158 7.45 -3.46 -8.58
N MET A 159 6.18 -3.00 -8.55
CA MET A 159 5.51 -2.63 -7.29
C MET A 159 5.48 -3.77 -6.28
N GLY A 160 5.22 -4.99 -6.74
CA GLY A 160 5.25 -6.17 -5.87
C GLY A 160 6.64 -6.45 -5.32
N GLU A 161 7.64 -6.52 -6.19
CA GLU A 161 9.00 -6.93 -5.83
C GLU A 161 9.77 -5.88 -5.02
N TYR A 162 9.28 -4.66 -4.89
CA TYR A 162 9.90 -3.63 -4.05
C TYR A 162 10.08 -4.09 -2.59
N ILE A 163 9.11 -4.82 -2.01
CA ILE A 163 9.16 -5.24 -0.62
C ILE A 163 10.30 -6.23 -0.33
N SER A 164 10.58 -7.17 -1.25
CA SER A 164 11.68 -8.11 -1.13
C SER A 164 13.03 -7.42 -1.33
N ARG A 165 13.11 -6.48 -2.27
CA ARG A 165 14.34 -5.74 -2.60
C ARG A 165 14.75 -4.74 -1.52
N SER A 166 13.79 -4.21 -0.76
CA SER A 166 14.05 -3.30 0.37
C SER A 166 14.40 -4.03 1.67
N TYR A 167 14.29 -5.37 1.72
CA TYR A 167 14.63 -6.18 2.89
C TYR A 167 16.13 -6.49 2.92
N ILE A 168 16.77 -6.21 4.06
CA ILE A 168 18.21 -6.37 4.25
C ILE A 168 18.53 -7.70 4.94
N GLY A 169 17.71 -8.07 5.93
CA GLY A 169 17.87 -9.27 6.74
C GLY A 169 17.63 -9.03 8.21
N LYS A 170 17.36 -10.07 8.99
CA LYS A 170 17.09 -10.00 10.45
C LYS A 170 16.00 -8.99 10.83
N GLY A 171 15.03 -8.75 9.93
CA GLY A 171 13.97 -7.78 10.12
C GLY A 171 14.33 -6.34 9.74
N TRP A 172 15.56 -6.05 9.35
CA TRP A 172 15.96 -4.73 8.86
C TRP A 172 15.48 -4.50 7.44
N VAL A 173 14.98 -3.30 7.19
CA VAL A 173 14.56 -2.82 5.88
C VAL A 173 15.16 -1.45 5.60
N VAL A 174 15.22 -1.07 4.33
CA VAL A 174 15.56 0.30 3.93
C VAL A 174 14.43 1.21 4.41
N ASN A 175 14.73 2.16 5.30
CA ASN A 175 13.74 2.98 5.98
C ASN A 175 13.71 4.43 5.50
N PHE A 176 13.73 4.64 4.19
CA PHE A 176 13.51 5.97 3.62
C PHE A 176 12.09 6.47 3.90
N ALA A 177 11.90 7.78 3.89
CA ALA A 177 10.65 8.46 4.21
C ALA A 177 10.13 8.09 5.63
N ASP A 178 8.81 7.92 5.78
CA ASP A 178 8.21 7.56 7.07
C ASP A 178 8.26 6.05 7.37
N ALA A 179 9.15 5.30 6.74
CA ALA A 179 9.28 3.88 7.00
C ALA A 179 9.96 3.57 8.34
N SER A 180 9.49 2.53 9.01
CA SER A 180 10.20 1.93 10.14
C SER A 180 11.47 1.22 9.67
N ALA A 181 12.53 1.26 10.48
CA ALA A 181 13.77 0.52 10.20
C ALA A 181 13.60 -1.00 10.28
N HIS A 182 12.55 -1.45 10.96
CA HIS A 182 12.17 -2.86 11.05
C HIS A 182 10.82 -3.11 10.36
N GLY A 183 10.79 -4.13 9.51
CA GLY A 183 9.57 -4.56 8.84
C GLY A 183 9.77 -5.92 8.18
N GLU A 184 8.71 -6.71 8.15
CA GLU A 184 8.76 -8.05 7.56
C GLU A 184 7.70 -8.22 6.47
N GLY A 185 6.73 -7.33 6.44
CA GLY A 185 5.57 -7.44 5.56
C GLY A 185 4.62 -8.57 5.99
N ASN A 186 3.48 -8.67 5.33
CA ASN A 186 2.52 -9.74 5.53
C ASN A 186 2.82 -10.86 4.53
N ALA A 187 3.26 -12.04 5.01
CA ALA A 187 3.67 -13.17 4.18
C ALA A 187 2.57 -13.62 3.21
N TYR A 188 1.31 -13.63 3.63
CA TYR A 188 0.18 -14.01 2.77
C TYR A 188 -0.05 -13.00 1.64
N LEU A 189 0.02 -11.70 1.95
CA LEU A 189 -0.11 -10.65 0.95
C LEU A 189 1.03 -10.70 -0.08
N ILE A 190 2.28 -10.89 0.39
CA ILE A 190 3.45 -11.01 -0.46
C ILE A 190 3.34 -12.23 -1.37
N TYR A 191 2.88 -13.38 -0.83
CA TYR A 191 2.70 -14.61 -1.60
C TYR A 191 1.61 -14.46 -2.68
N ARG A 192 0.46 -13.85 -2.33
CA ARG A 192 -0.61 -13.53 -3.29
C ARG A 192 -0.07 -12.66 -4.41
N PHE A 193 0.68 -11.63 -4.06
CA PHE A 193 1.29 -10.75 -5.07
C PHE A 193 2.23 -11.55 -5.99
N GLY A 194 3.09 -12.37 -5.41
CA GLY A 194 3.99 -13.26 -6.17
C GLY A 194 3.26 -14.21 -7.11
N LYS A 195 2.11 -14.74 -6.70
CA LYS A 195 1.25 -15.54 -7.58
C LYS A 195 0.66 -14.70 -8.72
N ALA A 196 0.13 -13.54 -8.40
CA ALA A 196 -0.56 -12.69 -9.38
C ALA A 196 0.37 -12.21 -10.51
N VAL A 197 1.63 -11.89 -10.19
CA VAL A 197 2.61 -11.40 -11.17
C VAL A 197 3.63 -12.46 -11.60
N ASP A 198 3.45 -13.72 -11.19
CA ASP A 198 4.35 -14.86 -11.43
C ASP A 198 5.81 -14.55 -11.05
N SER A 199 6.02 -14.12 -9.80
CA SER A 199 7.34 -13.81 -9.25
C SER A 199 7.79 -14.85 -8.22
N ASP A 200 8.78 -15.66 -8.58
CA ASP A 200 9.39 -16.63 -7.65
C ASP A 200 10.16 -15.92 -6.53
N GLU A 201 10.72 -14.73 -6.80
CA GLU A 201 11.32 -13.85 -5.78
C GLU A 201 10.35 -13.57 -4.65
N LEU A 202 9.12 -13.12 -4.98
CA LEU A 202 8.10 -12.83 -3.97
C LEU A 202 7.59 -14.09 -3.27
N LYS A 203 7.37 -15.17 -4.01
CA LYS A 203 6.89 -16.44 -3.41
C LYS A 203 7.90 -16.99 -2.39
N GLY A 204 9.19 -16.97 -2.73
CA GLY A 204 10.27 -17.38 -1.83
C GLY A 204 10.46 -16.45 -0.63
N PHE A 205 10.38 -15.12 -0.86
CA PHE A 205 10.45 -14.13 0.20
C PHE A 205 9.26 -14.25 1.17
N ALA A 206 8.05 -14.46 0.66
CA ALA A 206 6.88 -14.70 1.50
C ALA A 206 7.04 -15.93 2.41
N ALA A 207 7.59 -17.03 1.88
CA ALA A 207 7.88 -18.22 2.66
C ALA A 207 8.91 -17.96 3.78
N LEU A 208 9.91 -17.10 3.52
CA LEU A 208 10.87 -16.65 4.54
C LEU A 208 10.21 -15.78 5.62
N MET A 209 9.30 -14.87 5.23
CA MET A 209 8.61 -13.97 6.16
C MET A 209 7.55 -14.66 7.01
N ARG A 210 7.17 -15.89 6.64
CA ARG A 210 6.14 -16.64 7.37
C ARG A 210 6.65 -17.06 8.74
N LYS A 211 6.07 -16.49 9.79
CA LYS A 211 6.32 -16.93 11.18
C LYS A 211 5.37 -18.06 11.58
N LEU A 212 5.85 -19.08 12.26
CA LEU A 212 5.05 -20.17 12.79
C LEU A 212 4.85 -20.03 14.31
N PRO A 213 3.63 -20.29 14.84
CA PRO A 213 2.39 -20.52 14.09
C PRO A 213 1.85 -19.19 13.53
N SER A 214 1.62 -19.11 12.23
CA SER A 214 0.97 -17.96 11.61
C SER A 214 -0.48 -18.30 11.30
N LEU A 215 -1.38 -17.39 11.63
CA LEU A 215 -2.78 -17.47 11.25
C LEU A 215 -3.04 -16.55 10.06
N PRO A 216 -3.87 -16.95 9.12
CA PRO A 216 -4.23 -16.13 7.97
C PRO A 216 -5.18 -14.97 8.36
N TYR A 217 -4.86 -14.26 9.44
CA TYR A 217 -5.65 -13.17 9.98
C TYR A 217 -5.02 -11.80 9.67
N ASN A 218 -5.81 -10.88 9.14
CA ASN A 218 -5.38 -9.56 8.71
C ASN A 218 -6.19 -8.43 9.39
N GLY A 219 -6.41 -8.52 10.68
CA GLY A 219 -7.12 -7.49 11.42
C GLY A 219 -8.57 -7.27 10.94
N ARG A 220 -8.92 -6.03 10.59
CA ARG A 220 -10.25 -5.68 10.07
C ARG A 220 -10.45 -6.01 8.59
N ASP A 221 -9.39 -6.37 7.87
CA ASP A 221 -9.44 -6.66 6.44
C ASP A 221 -9.90 -8.11 6.23
N ILE A 222 -11.21 -8.29 6.16
CA ILE A 222 -11.83 -9.61 5.96
C ILE A 222 -11.48 -10.18 4.60
N PHE A 223 -11.37 -9.35 3.55
CA PHE A 223 -10.98 -9.82 2.22
C PHE A 223 -9.58 -10.44 2.25
N ARG A 224 -8.60 -9.74 2.85
CA ARG A 224 -7.25 -10.29 3.01
C ARG A 224 -7.24 -11.54 3.87
N THR A 225 -8.07 -11.61 4.91
CA THR A 225 -8.20 -12.82 5.74
C THR A 225 -8.71 -14.01 4.92
N LEU A 226 -9.79 -13.83 4.16
CA LEU A 226 -10.37 -14.89 3.31
C LEU A 226 -9.38 -15.32 2.22
N ALA A 227 -8.76 -14.35 1.54
CA ALA A 227 -7.75 -14.63 0.52
C ALA A 227 -6.52 -15.35 1.09
N SER A 228 -6.12 -15.02 2.33
CA SER A 228 -5.02 -15.69 3.04
C SER A 228 -5.35 -17.16 3.36
N ILE A 229 -6.58 -17.43 3.79
CA ILE A 229 -7.06 -18.81 4.03
C ILE A 229 -6.97 -19.63 2.74
N ALA A 230 -7.36 -19.06 1.61
CA ALA A 230 -7.36 -19.75 0.32
C ALA A 230 -5.97 -20.21 -0.13
N ILE A 231 -4.91 -19.48 0.24
CA ILE A 231 -3.52 -19.78 -0.17
C ILE A 231 -2.65 -20.39 0.95
N ASP A 232 -3.19 -20.57 2.15
CA ASP A 232 -2.39 -20.97 3.32
C ASP A 232 -1.62 -22.25 3.07
N LYS A 233 -2.26 -23.28 2.49
CA LYS A 233 -1.62 -24.55 2.18
C LYS A 233 -0.48 -24.42 1.17
N GLU A 234 -0.63 -23.57 0.18
CA GLU A 234 0.40 -23.34 -0.83
C GLU A 234 1.60 -22.60 -0.22
N LEU A 235 1.35 -21.56 0.57
CA LEU A 235 2.41 -20.82 1.27
C LEU A 235 3.17 -21.73 2.26
N GLN A 236 2.48 -22.68 2.91
CA GLN A 236 3.12 -23.65 3.79
C GLN A 236 4.10 -24.57 3.08
N GLN A 237 3.87 -24.85 1.80
CA GLN A 237 4.72 -25.70 0.98
C GLN A 237 5.80 -24.93 0.22
N ALA A 238 5.74 -23.62 0.22
CA ALA A 238 6.69 -22.76 -0.48
C ALA A 238 8.08 -22.82 0.18
N VAL A 239 9.12 -22.81 -0.64
CA VAL A 239 10.51 -22.86 -0.18
C VAL A 239 10.98 -21.44 0.18
N PRO A 240 11.48 -21.22 1.40
CA PRO A 240 12.04 -19.92 1.78
C PRO A 240 13.29 -19.60 0.97
N ILE A 241 13.24 -18.54 0.20
CA ILE A 241 14.36 -18.03 -0.58
C ILE A 241 14.35 -16.53 -0.53
N HIS A 242 15.50 -15.93 -0.18
CA HIS A 242 15.73 -14.51 -0.36
C HIS A 242 17.21 -14.27 -0.62
N GLU A 243 17.52 -13.71 -1.77
CA GLU A 243 18.86 -13.29 -2.13
C GLU A 243 18.81 -11.80 -2.50
N SER A 244 19.56 -11.00 -1.76
CA SER A 244 19.72 -9.57 -2.10
C SER A 244 20.39 -9.45 -3.45
N ARG A 245 19.80 -8.69 -4.36
CA ARG A 245 20.40 -8.41 -5.67
C ARG A 245 21.70 -7.63 -5.50
N PRO A 246 22.75 -7.93 -6.26
CA PRO A 246 24.00 -7.15 -6.19
C PRO A 246 23.78 -5.67 -6.45
N PHE A 247 22.82 -5.35 -7.32
CA PHE A 247 22.45 -3.99 -7.68
C PHE A 247 20.95 -3.90 -7.96
N THR A 248 20.29 -2.90 -7.36
CA THR A 248 18.92 -2.51 -7.68
C THR A 248 18.88 -1.01 -7.90
N TRP A 249 18.36 -0.58 -9.02
CA TRP A 249 18.19 0.82 -9.37
C TRP A 249 16.75 1.12 -9.77
N TYR A 250 16.17 2.11 -9.13
CA TYR A 250 14.86 2.66 -9.43
C TYR A 250 15.06 4.03 -10.10
N PRO A 251 15.05 4.08 -11.45
CA PRO A 251 15.52 5.27 -12.19
C PRO A 251 14.59 6.48 -12.05
N GLU A 252 13.32 6.27 -11.77
CA GLU A 252 12.33 7.34 -11.65
C GLU A 252 12.15 7.81 -10.21
N THR A 253 12.26 6.89 -9.24
CA THR A 253 12.22 7.19 -7.80
C THR A 253 13.61 7.58 -7.28
N GLU A 254 14.67 7.26 -8.04
CA GLU A 254 16.07 7.51 -7.70
C GLU A 254 16.53 6.81 -6.42
N PHE A 255 16.06 5.56 -6.19
CA PHE A 255 16.57 4.70 -5.14
C PHE A 255 17.62 3.74 -5.70
N CYS A 256 18.72 3.59 -4.98
CA CYS A 256 19.82 2.70 -5.33
C CYS A 256 20.14 1.76 -4.16
N TYR A 257 20.14 0.46 -4.42
CA TYR A 257 20.56 -0.54 -3.44
C TYR A 257 21.72 -1.34 -4.01
N LEU A 258 22.76 -1.51 -3.20
CA LEU A 258 23.94 -2.31 -3.52
C LEU A 258 24.13 -3.37 -2.45
N SER A 259 24.35 -4.62 -2.85
CA SER A 259 24.66 -5.71 -1.96
C SER A 259 25.91 -6.46 -2.43
N THR A 260 26.79 -6.81 -1.50
CA THR A 260 28.01 -7.55 -1.78
C THR A 260 28.00 -8.90 -1.12
N LYS A 261 28.73 -9.86 -1.69
CA LYS A 261 28.94 -11.19 -1.09
C LYS A 261 29.67 -11.13 0.26
N ASN A 262 30.35 -10.02 0.56
CA ASN A 262 31.05 -9.81 1.84
C ASN A 262 30.16 -9.18 2.90
N GLY A 263 28.84 -9.20 2.73
CA GLY A 263 27.87 -8.78 3.74
C GLY A 263 27.58 -7.27 3.78
N VAL A 264 28.16 -6.46 2.88
CA VAL A 264 27.81 -5.02 2.81
C VAL A 264 26.49 -4.84 2.06
N PHE A 265 25.60 -4.07 2.66
CA PHE A 265 24.41 -3.53 1.98
C PHE A 265 24.43 -2.02 2.10
N LEU A 266 24.25 -1.33 0.99
CA LEU A 266 24.13 0.12 0.91
C LEU A 266 22.79 0.48 0.27
N ALA A 267 22.08 1.43 0.87
CA ALA A 267 20.92 2.08 0.25
C ALA A 267 21.22 3.57 0.11
N ALA A 268 20.92 4.13 -1.05
CA ALA A 268 21.02 5.56 -1.31
C ALA A 268 19.71 6.05 -1.96
N LYS A 269 19.34 7.29 -1.65
CA LYS A 269 18.14 7.96 -2.16
C LYS A 269 18.54 9.26 -2.85
N GLY A 270 18.07 9.42 -4.09
CA GLY A 270 18.02 10.71 -4.80
C GLY A 270 16.65 11.37 -4.61
N GLY A 271 15.99 11.69 -5.72
CA GLY A 271 14.64 12.24 -5.71
C GLY A 271 14.61 13.75 -5.38
N TYR A 272 13.51 14.18 -4.78
CA TYR A 272 13.29 15.61 -4.47
C TYR A 272 12.53 15.77 -3.14
N ASN A 273 12.65 16.95 -2.52
CA ASN A 273 12.08 17.21 -1.21
C ASN A 273 10.61 17.67 -1.25
N ASP A 274 9.75 16.93 -1.97
CA ASP A 274 8.28 17.14 -2.00
C ASP A 274 7.53 15.84 -2.38
N GLU A 275 8.10 14.70 -2.03
CA GLU A 275 7.49 13.37 -2.19
C GLU A 275 6.44 13.11 -1.09
N SER A 276 5.63 12.04 -1.26
CA SER A 276 4.74 11.59 -0.19
C SER A 276 5.52 11.15 1.04
N HIS A 277 5.08 11.55 2.22
CA HIS A 277 5.78 11.28 3.49
C HIS A 277 7.24 11.78 3.52
N ASN A 278 7.54 12.86 2.82
CA ASN A 278 8.89 13.38 2.58
C ASN A 278 9.64 13.77 3.84
N HIS A 279 10.96 13.52 3.83
CA HIS A 279 11.98 14.17 4.67
C HIS A 279 12.86 15.07 3.78
N ASN A 280 13.64 15.97 4.36
CA ASN A 280 14.66 16.71 3.62
C ASN A 280 15.94 15.86 3.54
N ASP A 281 15.89 14.79 2.75
CA ASP A 281 16.85 13.70 2.76
C ASP A 281 17.38 13.31 1.35
N ALA A 282 17.11 14.13 0.33
CA ALA A 282 17.60 13.88 -1.03
C ALA A 282 19.13 13.79 -1.06
N GLY A 283 19.67 12.66 -1.52
CA GLY A 283 21.10 12.34 -1.52
C GLY A 283 21.59 11.56 -0.30
N THR A 284 20.72 11.18 0.64
CA THR A 284 21.10 10.39 1.82
C THR A 284 21.50 8.96 1.46
N CYS A 285 22.30 8.34 2.34
CA CYS A 285 22.61 6.92 2.25
C CYS A 285 22.65 6.26 3.63
N SER A 286 22.41 4.96 3.63
CA SER A 286 22.50 4.09 4.82
C SER A 286 23.31 2.85 4.49
N VAL A 287 24.04 2.29 5.46
CA VAL A 287 24.95 1.17 5.26
C VAL A 287 24.75 0.13 6.37
N TRP A 288 24.73 -1.13 5.96
CA TRP A 288 24.72 -2.30 6.85
C TRP A 288 25.90 -3.19 6.54
N MET A 289 26.42 -3.84 7.59
CA MET A 289 27.44 -4.88 7.50
C MET A 289 26.92 -6.14 8.19
N ASP A 290 26.88 -7.27 7.48
CA ASP A 290 26.33 -8.54 7.98
C ASP A 290 24.93 -8.39 8.60
N GLN A 291 24.09 -7.59 7.92
CA GLN A 291 22.72 -7.26 8.35
C GLN A 291 22.67 -6.47 9.68
N THR A 292 23.78 -5.85 10.07
CA THR A 292 23.85 -4.96 11.22
C THR A 292 23.99 -3.51 10.72
N PRO A 293 23.15 -2.58 11.16
CA PRO A 293 23.24 -1.19 10.70
C PRO A 293 24.53 -0.53 11.20
N VAL A 294 25.23 0.14 10.31
CA VAL A 294 26.49 0.87 10.58
C VAL A 294 26.29 2.37 10.41
N LEU A 295 25.67 2.77 9.29
CA LEU A 295 25.25 4.14 9.01
C LEU A 295 23.74 4.11 8.83
N ILE A 296 23.03 4.77 9.74
CA ILE A 296 21.56 4.67 9.84
C ILE A 296 20.87 5.92 9.34
N ASP A 297 19.61 5.76 8.93
CA ASP A 297 18.63 6.83 8.91
C ASP A 297 17.88 6.87 10.25
N ALA A 298 17.64 8.06 10.80
CA ALA A 298 16.98 8.23 12.09
C ALA A 298 15.50 7.82 12.06
N GLY A 299 14.92 7.75 10.88
CA GLY A 299 13.51 7.40 10.67
C GLY A 299 12.54 8.52 11.08
N VAL A 300 11.26 8.21 11.04
CA VAL A 300 10.17 9.21 11.25
C VAL A 300 9.94 9.56 12.73
N GLY A 301 10.23 8.66 13.65
CA GLY A 301 9.86 8.78 15.06
C GLY A 301 8.35 8.53 15.29
N THR A 302 7.79 9.16 16.34
CA THR A 302 6.35 9.03 16.68
C THR A 302 5.51 10.07 15.95
N TYR A 303 4.45 9.63 15.31
CA TYR A 303 3.49 10.53 14.66
C TYR A 303 2.75 11.39 15.68
N THR A 304 2.73 12.68 15.41
CA THR A 304 2.01 13.70 16.19
C THR A 304 1.19 14.58 15.25
N ARG A 305 0.38 15.47 15.80
CA ARG A 305 -0.31 16.49 14.98
C ARG A 305 0.66 17.34 14.15
N GLN A 306 1.84 17.60 14.68
CA GLN A 306 2.90 18.36 14.00
C GLN A 306 3.39 17.65 12.73
N THR A 307 3.48 16.32 12.74
CA THR A 307 3.93 15.51 11.59
C THR A 307 3.09 15.77 10.34
N PHE A 308 1.82 16.10 10.49
CA PHE A 308 0.87 16.34 9.40
C PHE A 308 0.51 17.82 9.20
N SER A 309 1.36 18.72 9.68
CA SER A 309 1.17 20.15 9.56
C SER A 309 2.29 20.83 8.76
N SER A 310 2.18 22.14 8.53
CA SER A 310 3.26 22.96 7.97
C SER A 310 4.55 22.94 8.80
N GLU A 311 4.44 22.57 10.10
CA GLU A 311 5.55 22.46 11.04
C GLU A 311 6.28 21.10 10.98
N ARG A 312 5.95 20.22 10.01
CA ARG A 312 6.62 18.92 9.84
C ARG A 312 8.13 19.04 9.83
N TYR A 313 8.67 19.98 9.10
CA TYR A 313 10.11 20.17 8.93
C TYR A 313 10.80 20.91 10.09
N SER A 314 10.10 21.22 11.18
CA SER A 314 10.71 21.60 12.47
C SER A 314 10.98 20.37 13.36
N ILE A 315 10.46 19.19 13.01
CA ILE A 315 10.81 17.91 13.64
C ILE A 315 12.22 17.54 13.19
N TRP A 316 13.12 17.27 14.14
CA TRP A 316 14.54 17.05 13.84
C TRP A 316 14.78 15.88 12.87
N THR A 317 14.03 14.77 13.00
CA THR A 317 14.14 13.61 12.10
C THR A 317 13.73 13.89 10.65
N MET A 318 13.04 15.01 10.39
CA MET A 318 12.64 15.44 9.05
C MET A 318 13.64 16.41 8.42
N GLN A 319 14.66 16.83 9.19
CA GLN A 319 15.61 17.85 8.77
C GLN A 319 16.86 17.23 8.17
N ARG A 320 17.37 17.87 7.14
CA ARG A 320 18.57 17.46 6.42
C ARG A 320 19.78 17.20 7.33
N ASP A 321 19.96 18.04 8.35
CA ASP A 321 21.15 18.01 9.21
C ASP A 321 21.26 16.74 10.07
N TYR A 322 20.21 15.92 10.10
CA TYR A 322 20.16 14.64 10.80
C TYR A 322 20.10 13.43 9.86
N HIS A 323 20.22 13.67 8.54
CA HIS A 323 20.42 12.63 7.53
C HIS A 323 21.89 12.53 7.12
N ASN A 324 22.28 11.45 6.47
CA ASN A 324 23.67 11.21 6.05
C ASN A 324 23.98 11.97 4.75
N LEU A 325 24.05 13.29 4.86
CA LEU A 325 24.20 14.21 3.75
C LEU A 325 25.45 15.10 3.90
N PRO A 326 26.16 15.40 2.81
CA PRO A 326 27.25 16.36 2.86
C PRO A 326 26.69 17.79 3.08
N MET A 327 27.25 18.54 4.04
CA MET A 327 26.95 19.94 4.19
C MET A 327 27.76 20.75 3.16
N ILE A 328 27.08 21.46 2.27
CA ILE A 328 27.71 22.25 1.22
C ILE A 328 27.63 23.73 1.60
N ASN A 329 28.80 24.38 1.79
CA ASN A 329 28.91 25.79 2.17
C ASN A 329 28.11 26.21 3.43
N GLY A 330 27.85 25.27 4.35
CA GLY A 330 27.06 25.54 5.55
C GLY A 330 25.57 25.82 5.29
N VAL A 331 25.07 25.48 4.12
CA VAL A 331 23.66 25.67 3.73
C VAL A 331 22.92 24.39 3.90
N SER A 332 21.81 24.41 4.68
CA SER A 332 20.85 23.33 4.80
C SER A 332 19.87 23.34 3.65
N GLU A 333 19.57 22.16 3.15
CA GLU A 333 18.53 21.95 2.14
C GLU A 333 17.15 22.26 2.71
N LYS A 334 16.27 22.84 1.92
CA LYS A 334 14.91 23.20 2.33
C LYS A 334 13.90 22.54 1.40
N LYS A 335 12.69 22.28 1.92
CA LYS A 335 11.57 21.93 1.08
C LYS A 335 11.45 22.96 -0.03
N LYS A 336 11.33 22.52 -1.28
CA LYS A 336 11.08 23.42 -2.41
C LYS A 336 9.77 24.14 -2.17
N LYS A 337 9.80 25.47 -2.00
CA LYS A 337 8.58 26.28 -2.05
C LYS A 337 8.14 26.35 -3.51
N ASN A 338 6.91 25.91 -3.79
CA ASN A 338 6.26 26.17 -5.07
C ASN A 338 6.05 27.67 -5.28
#